data_76b4a52e2718617b7cb750806a1c6bd7
#
_entry.id   76b4a52e2718617b7cb750806a1c6bd7
#
_cell.length_a   1.000
_cell.length_b   1.000
_cell.length_c   1.000
_cell.angle_alpha   90.00
_cell.angle_beta   90.00
_cell.angle_gamma   90.00
#
_symmetry.space_group_name_H-M   'P 1'
#
loop_
_entity.id
_entity.type
_entity.pdbx_description
1 polymer ?
#
loop_
_entity_poly.entity_id
_entity_poly.type
_entity_poly.pdbx_seq_one_letter_code
_entity_poly.pdbx_strand_id
1 'polypeptide(L)'
;ETARERLSLYPDTVAEVFKRSMGTGRKYKLGTRTFIPEELSAFVLRSLKEDAEAYLGEPVTEAVISVPAYFDDKRRKATKRAGELAGFKVERIISEPTAAAIAYGLYDKKKDTRFLVFDLGGGTFDVSILELYDNILEVRAVAGDNYLGGEDFTELLERWFISEKKLDVNSLDRKTLAHIHKQAEQCKLKLSDSREAVMRCRIGENYEEAVITYSQYEKECAPLLDRIRKPVQRSLSDAHIKLSDIDVVVLVGGGTKFQIVRDFIVRLFKKFPNTSINPDEAVALGAAIQAAMKERRKEVKEVILTDVCSFTLGTEVAVDRGNGHIERGHFCPIIERNTVIPASRTERFYTMRDDQDKISVSVLQGESRFADNNLLLGELTINVPKKK
;
A
#
# COMPACT_ATOMS: atom_id res chain seq x y z
N GLU A 1 -11.87 2.92 16.98
CA GLU A 1 -11.98 4.09 17.89
C GLU A 1 -11.47 3.75 19.29
N THR A 2 -12.02 2.74 19.97
CA THR A 2 -11.61 2.35 21.34
C THR A 2 -10.11 2.08 21.48
N ALA A 3 -9.46 1.45 20.49
CA ALA A 3 -8.01 1.21 20.50
C ALA A 3 -7.22 2.52 20.43
N ARG A 4 -7.63 3.47 19.60
CA ARG A 4 -7.02 4.81 19.50
C ARG A 4 -7.17 5.62 20.80
N GLU A 5 -8.32 5.55 21.44
CA GLU A 5 -8.53 6.20 22.73
C GLU A 5 -7.63 5.61 23.82
N ARG A 6 -7.45 4.28 23.80
CA ARG A 6 -6.59 3.56 24.75
C ARG A 6 -5.10 3.80 24.55
N LEU A 7 -4.66 4.20 23.36
CA LEU A 7 -3.24 4.39 23.06
C LEU A 7 -2.56 5.34 24.05
N SER A 8 -3.20 6.46 24.40
CA SER A 8 -2.66 7.45 25.34
C SER A 8 -2.67 6.98 26.80
N LEU A 9 -3.51 6.00 27.15
CA LEU A 9 -3.64 5.49 28.52
C LEU A 9 -2.85 4.19 28.74
N TYR A 10 -2.86 3.31 27.74
CA TYR A 10 -2.31 1.95 27.79
C TYR A 10 -1.53 1.61 26.53
N PRO A 11 -0.46 2.35 26.18
CA PRO A 11 0.27 2.20 24.90
C PRO A 11 0.86 0.79 24.72
N ASP A 12 1.16 0.08 25.79
CA ASP A 12 1.68 -1.29 25.74
C ASP A 12 0.63 -2.36 25.37
N THR A 13 -0.63 -1.97 25.21
CA THR A 13 -1.74 -2.87 24.86
C THR A 13 -2.36 -2.57 23.48
N VAL A 14 -1.80 -1.59 22.76
CA VAL A 14 -2.30 -1.14 21.46
C VAL A 14 -1.21 -1.29 20.40
N ALA A 15 -1.60 -1.76 19.21
CA ALA A 15 -0.75 -1.78 18.02
C ALA A 15 -1.37 -0.94 16.93
N GLU A 16 -0.55 -0.13 16.28
CA GLU A 16 -0.92 0.71 15.15
C GLU A 16 -0.03 0.40 13.94
N VAL A 17 -0.49 0.81 12.76
CA VAL A 17 0.25 0.77 11.50
C VAL A 17 0.83 -0.62 11.16
N PHE A 18 0.32 -1.68 11.75
CA PHE A 18 0.81 -3.06 11.55
C PHE A 18 0.60 -3.57 10.12
N LYS A 19 -0.30 -2.94 9.33
CA LYS A 19 -0.47 -3.22 7.89
C LYS A 19 0.85 -3.08 7.13
N ARG A 20 1.73 -2.12 7.51
CA ARG A 20 3.08 -1.95 6.92
C ARG A 20 3.96 -3.20 7.07
N SER A 21 3.71 -4.00 8.09
CA SER A 21 4.51 -5.17 8.44
C SER A 21 3.88 -6.50 8.00
N MET A 22 2.81 -6.48 7.19
CA MET A 22 2.19 -7.69 6.65
C MET A 22 3.22 -8.54 5.91
N GLY A 23 3.24 -9.84 6.19
CA GLY A 23 4.14 -10.80 5.55
C GLY A 23 5.61 -10.70 5.99
N THR A 24 5.97 -9.84 6.97
CA THR A 24 7.38 -9.67 7.39
C THR A 24 7.78 -10.52 8.60
N GLY A 25 6.84 -11.17 9.27
CA GLY A 25 7.10 -11.89 10.52
C GLY A 25 7.43 -10.99 11.72
N ARG A 26 7.27 -9.67 11.63
CA ARG A 26 7.44 -8.73 12.74
C ARG A 26 6.52 -9.13 13.89
N LYS A 27 7.03 -9.06 15.12
CA LYS A 27 6.28 -9.40 16.33
C LYS A 27 5.88 -8.15 17.09
N TYR A 28 4.65 -8.11 17.52
CA TYR A 28 4.05 -7.04 18.35
C TYR A 28 3.73 -7.62 19.73
N LYS A 29 4.40 -7.12 20.77
CA LYS A 29 4.13 -7.50 22.16
C LYS A 29 3.05 -6.57 22.72
N LEU A 30 1.88 -7.11 23.03
CA LEU A 30 0.75 -6.39 23.63
C LEU A 30 0.45 -7.00 25.00
N GLY A 31 0.84 -6.30 26.06
CA GLY A 31 0.79 -6.83 27.42
C GLY A 31 1.68 -8.07 27.55
N THR A 32 1.06 -9.21 27.91
CA THR A 32 1.75 -10.51 28.07
C THR A 32 1.79 -11.36 26.82
N ARG A 33 1.08 -10.98 25.75
CA ARG A 33 0.95 -11.76 24.52
C ARG A 33 1.75 -11.14 23.40
N THR A 34 2.13 -11.98 22.43
CA THR A 34 2.84 -11.54 21.23
C THR A 34 2.04 -11.96 20.01
N PHE A 35 1.90 -11.06 19.06
CA PHE A 35 1.11 -11.21 17.84
C PHE A 35 1.95 -10.90 16.61
N ILE A 36 1.60 -11.51 15.47
CA ILE A 36 2.09 -11.13 14.14
C ILE A 36 1.06 -10.24 13.44
N PRO A 37 1.44 -9.50 12.40
CA PRO A 37 0.53 -8.57 11.69
C PRO A 37 -0.76 -9.23 11.20
N GLU A 38 -0.67 -10.49 10.74
CA GLU A 38 -1.81 -11.27 10.25
C GLU A 38 -2.86 -11.50 11.34
N GLU A 39 -2.41 -11.80 12.57
CA GLU A 39 -3.31 -11.99 13.71
C GLU A 39 -3.97 -10.68 14.14
N LEU A 40 -3.21 -9.57 14.15
CA LEU A 40 -3.75 -8.24 14.44
C LEU A 40 -4.78 -7.81 13.39
N SER A 41 -4.49 -8.08 12.11
CA SER A 41 -5.43 -7.83 11.01
C SER A 41 -6.68 -8.70 11.13
N ALA A 42 -6.53 -9.96 11.56
CA ALA A 42 -7.65 -10.86 11.77
C ALA A 42 -8.61 -10.36 12.87
N PHE A 43 -8.09 -9.71 13.94
CA PHE A 43 -8.97 -9.10 14.94
C PHE A 43 -9.82 -7.97 14.36
N VAL A 44 -9.22 -7.11 13.53
CA VAL A 44 -9.97 -6.04 12.84
C VAL A 44 -11.04 -6.64 11.92
N LEU A 45 -10.65 -7.60 11.08
CA LEU A 45 -11.58 -8.25 10.15
C LEU A 45 -12.70 -9.02 10.87
N ARG A 46 -12.41 -9.62 12.03
CA ARG A 46 -13.43 -10.28 12.86
C ARG A 46 -14.43 -9.29 13.43
N SER A 47 -13.96 -8.14 13.94
CA SER A 47 -14.85 -7.08 14.39
C SER A 47 -15.77 -6.60 13.28
N LEU A 48 -15.24 -6.38 12.08
CA LEU A 48 -16.06 -5.99 10.92
C LEU A 48 -17.06 -7.10 10.52
N LYS A 49 -16.65 -8.37 10.65
CA LYS A 49 -17.56 -9.50 10.43
C LYS A 49 -18.72 -9.50 11.41
N GLU A 50 -18.43 -9.33 12.71
CA GLU A 50 -19.42 -9.28 13.78
C GLU A 50 -20.39 -8.09 13.57
N ASP A 51 -19.88 -6.92 13.20
CA ASP A 51 -20.70 -5.75 12.87
C ASP A 51 -21.62 -6.01 11.66
N ALA A 52 -21.09 -6.65 10.62
CA ALA A 52 -21.87 -7.00 9.42
C ALA A 52 -22.95 -8.05 9.73
N GLU A 53 -22.64 -9.09 10.49
CA GLU A 53 -23.60 -10.12 10.92
C GLU A 53 -24.69 -9.54 11.81
N ALA A 54 -24.35 -8.62 12.72
CA ALA A 54 -25.33 -7.92 13.54
C ALA A 54 -26.28 -7.04 12.72
N TYR A 55 -25.76 -6.38 11.68
CA TYR A 55 -26.57 -5.54 10.78
C TYR A 55 -27.47 -6.36 9.86
N LEU A 56 -26.95 -7.46 9.29
CA LEU A 56 -27.69 -8.29 8.32
C LEU A 56 -28.64 -9.29 9.00
N GLY A 57 -28.37 -9.68 10.24
CA GLY A 57 -29.12 -10.70 10.97
C GLY A 57 -28.84 -12.15 10.50
N GLU A 58 -27.76 -12.34 9.71
CA GLU A 58 -27.35 -13.63 9.17
C GLU A 58 -25.83 -13.78 9.15
N PRO A 59 -25.28 -15.03 9.13
CA PRO A 59 -23.85 -15.26 9.09
C PRO A 59 -23.18 -14.73 7.81
N VAL A 60 -22.05 -14.06 7.94
CA VAL A 60 -21.22 -13.60 6.83
C VAL A 60 -20.00 -14.52 6.70
N THR A 61 -19.98 -15.36 5.68
CA THR A 61 -18.98 -16.43 5.52
C THR A 61 -17.90 -16.13 4.48
N GLU A 62 -18.17 -15.25 3.51
CA GLU A 62 -17.29 -14.96 2.40
C GLU A 62 -16.88 -13.47 2.40
N ALA A 63 -15.70 -13.16 1.85
CA ALA A 63 -15.25 -11.79 1.71
C ALA A 63 -14.41 -11.57 0.46
N VAL A 64 -14.54 -10.37 -0.13
CA VAL A 64 -13.57 -9.76 -1.04
C VAL A 64 -12.75 -8.78 -0.21
N ILE A 65 -11.42 -8.93 -0.23
CA ILE A 65 -10.51 -8.09 0.57
C ILE A 65 -9.60 -7.30 -0.37
N SER A 66 -9.53 -5.98 -0.14
CA SER A 66 -8.64 -5.11 -0.90
C SER A 66 -7.24 -5.04 -0.29
N VAL A 67 -6.26 -4.85 -1.16
CA VAL A 67 -4.85 -4.65 -0.79
C VAL A 67 -4.26 -3.51 -1.61
N PRO A 68 -3.24 -2.79 -1.08
CA PRO A 68 -2.47 -1.84 -1.88
C PRO A 68 -1.96 -2.46 -3.18
N ALA A 69 -1.96 -1.69 -4.26
CA ALA A 69 -1.48 -2.18 -5.55
C ALA A 69 -0.01 -2.60 -5.49
N TYR A 70 0.78 -1.91 -4.67
CA TYR A 70 2.22 -2.14 -4.50
C TYR A 70 2.56 -3.15 -3.39
N PHE A 71 1.58 -4.03 -3.02
CA PHE A 71 1.85 -5.19 -2.17
C PHE A 71 2.45 -6.35 -2.98
N ASP A 72 3.58 -6.86 -2.50
CA ASP A 72 4.19 -8.07 -3.02
C ASP A 72 3.37 -9.33 -2.70
N ASP A 73 3.76 -10.47 -3.27
CA ASP A 73 3.05 -11.76 -3.09
C ASP A 73 2.96 -12.18 -1.62
N LYS A 74 4.02 -11.97 -0.82
CA LYS A 74 3.99 -12.30 0.62
C LYS A 74 2.94 -11.50 1.37
N ARG A 75 2.84 -10.19 1.11
CA ARG A 75 1.85 -9.33 1.75
C ARG A 75 0.43 -9.66 1.32
N ARG A 76 0.22 -9.99 0.03
CA ARG A 76 -1.08 -10.45 -0.49
C ARG A 76 -1.53 -11.75 0.16
N LYS A 77 -0.65 -12.75 0.25
CA LYS A 77 -0.91 -14.03 0.94
C LYS A 77 -1.15 -13.83 2.45
N ALA A 78 -0.39 -12.97 3.11
CA ALA A 78 -0.57 -12.62 4.52
C ALA A 78 -1.95 -11.98 4.76
N THR A 79 -2.41 -11.09 3.87
CA THR A 79 -3.75 -10.48 3.96
C THR A 79 -4.85 -11.53 3.77
N LYS A 80 -4.70 -12.44 2.81
CA LYS A 80 -5.63 -13.57 2.63
C LYS A 80 -5.71 -14.41 3.89
N ARG A 81 -4.55 -14.79 4.48
CA ARG A 81 -4.47 -15.54 5.73
C ARG A 81 -5.16 -14.82 6.90
N ALA A 82 -5.01 -13.48 6.99
CA ALA A 82 -5.70 -12.70 8.02
C ALA A 82 -7.23 -12.82 7.90
N GLY A 83 -7.76 -12.80 6.69
CA GLY A 83 -9.18 -13.04 6.43
C GLY A 83 -9.63 -14.44 6.84
N GLU A 84 -8.85 -15.46 6.50
CA GLU A 84 -9.11 -16.85 6.89
C GLU A 84 -9.06 -17.02 8.43
N LEU A 85 -8.12 -16.40 9.11
CA LEU A 85 -8.04 -16.38 10.60
C LEU A 85 -9.23 -15.65 11.24
N ALA A 86 -9.84 -14.69 10.54
CA ALA A 86 -11.06 -14.02 10.97
C ALA A 86 -12.32 -14.85 10.76
N GLY A 87 -12.22 -16.00 10.08
CA GLY A 87 -13.32 -16.90 9.80
C GLY A 87 -14.07 -16.61 8.50
N PHE A 88 -13.40 -15.94 7.54
CA PHE A 88 -13.92 -15.78 6.18
C PHE A 88 -13.32 -16.82 5.22
N LYS A 89 -14.11 -17.24 4.27
CA LYS A 89 -13.62 -17.75 3.00
C LYS A 89 -13.25 -16.54 2.13
N VAL A 90 -11.94 -16.31 1.94
CA VAL A 90 -11.47 -15.18 1.13
C VAL A 90 -11.56 -15.53 -0.35
N GLU A 91 -12.61 -15.07 -0.98
CA GLU A 91 -12.96 -15.40 -2.35
C GLU A 91 -12.05 -14.68 -3.36
N ARG A 92 -11.68 -13.44 -3.05
CA ARG A 92 -10.82 -12.65 -3.92
C ARG A 92 -10.02 -11.62 -3.13
N ILE A 93 -8.77 -11.45 -3.53
CA ILE A 93 -7.97 -10.28 -3.20
C ILE A 93 -8.04 -9.34 -4.42
N ILE A 94 -8.45 -8.08 -4.21
CA ILE A 94 -8.51 -7.05 -5.25
C ILE A 94 -7.53 -5.93 -4.94
N SER A 95 -6.95 -5.29 -5.96
CA SER A 95 -6.12 -4.11 -5.73
C SER A 95 -6.98 -2.87 -5.40
N GLU A 96 -6.52 -2.05 -4.47
CA GLU A 96 -7.23 -0.84 -4.01
C GLU A 96 -7.56 0.12 -5.16
N PRO A 97 -6.67 0.42 -6.13
CA PRO A 97 -7.00 1.28 -7.26
C PRO A 97 -8.04 0.69 -8.19
N THR A 98 -8.04 -0.64 -8.39
CA THR A 98 -9.09 -1.31 -9.17
C THR A 98 -10.43 -1.21 -8.48
N ALA A 99 -10.48 -1.43 -7.16
CA ALA A 99 -11.71 -1.24 -6.37
C ALA A 99 -12.20 0.21 -6.45
N ALA A 100 -11.32 1.19 -6.26
CA ALA A 100 -11.67 2.59 -6.39
C ALA A 100 -12.22 2.94 -7.78
N ALA A 101 -11.58 2.45 -8.84
CA ALA A 101 -12.04 2.67 -10.21
C ALA A 101 -13.46 2.13 -10.44
N ILE A 102 -13.77 0.96 -9.88
CA ILE A 102 -15.12 0.38 -9.91
C ILE A 102 -16.10 1.30 -9.17
N ALA A 103 -15.77 1.75 -7.96
CA ALA A 103 -16.65 2.61 -7.17
C ALA A 103 -16.98 3.93 -7.87
N TYR A 104 -15.96 4.56 -8.46
CA TYR A 104 -16.14 5.81 -9.20
C TYR A 104 -16.89 5.64 -10.53
N GLY A 105 -17.29 4.41 -10.90
CA GLY A 105 -17.97 4.13 -12.16
C GLY A 105 -17.14 4.49 -13.39
N LEU A 106 -15.80 4.39 -13.28
CA LEU A 106 -14.91 4.80 -14.35
C LEU A 106 -15.13 3.97 -15.63
N TYR A 107 -15.65 2.77 -15.48
CA TYR A 107 -16.00 1.85 -16.57
C TYR A 107 -17.23 2.28 -17.38
N ASP A 108 -18.04 3.23 -16.91
CA ASP A 108 -19.29 3.67 -17.58
C ASP A 108 -19.03 4.93 -18.45
N LYS A 109 -17.79 5.33 -18.65
CA LYS A 109 -17.40 6.46 -19.49
C LYS A 109 -17.50 6.08 -20.98
N LYS A 110 -18.09 6.97 -21.78
CA LYS A 110 -18.28 6.74 -23.24
C LYS A 110 -17.07 7.06 -24.11
N LYS A 111 -15.97 7.55 -23.53
CA LYS A 111 -14.74 7.93 -24.25
C LYS A 111 -13.55 7.27 -23.61
N ASP A 112 -12.56 6.95 -24.41
CA ASP A 112 -11.24 6.57 -23.91
C ASP A 112 -10.75 7.62 -22.93
N THR A 113 -10.41 7.20 -21.74
CA THR A 113 -10.10 8.10 -20.63
C THR A 113 -8.97 7.51 -19.80
N ARG A 114 -7.99 8.35 -19.47
CA ARG A 114 -6.85 7.99 -18.61
C ARG A 114 -7.06 8.54 -17.21
N PHE A 115 -7.04 7.64 -16.27
CA PHE A 115 -7.21 7.94 -14.85
C PHE A 115 -5.89 7.78 -14.12
N LEU A 116 -5.65 8.66 -13.15
CA LEU A 116 -4.64 8.44 -12.14
C LEU A 116 -5.36 8.30 -10.80
N VAL A 117 -5.25 7.11 -10.20
CA VAL A 117 -5.72 6.87 -8.84
C VAL A 117 -4.57 7.19 -7.89
N PHE A 118 -4.79 8.17 -7.03
CA PHE A 118 -3.86 8.63 -6.02
C PHE A 118 -4.38 8.17 -4.66
N ASP A 119 -3.79 7.12 -4.11
CA ASP A 119 -4.21 6.50 -2.86
C ASP A 119 -3.19 6.80 -1.76
N LEU A 120 -3.56 7.67 -0.83
CA LEU A 120 -2.78 7.98 0.36
C LEU A 120 -3.59 7.55 1.60
N GLY A 121 -3.30 6.36 2.07
CA GLY A 121 -3.86 5.83 3.31
C GLY A 121 -3.14 6.34 4.56
N GLY A 122 -3.43 5.72 5.70
CA GLY A 122 -2.73 6.02 6.96
C GLY A 122 -1.27 5.60 6.94
N GLY A 123 -0.92 4.51 6.24
CA GLY A 123 0.41 3.90 6.29
C GLY A 123 1.08 3.64 4.95
N THR A 124 0.36 3.69 3.84
CA THR A 124 0.86 3.39 2.50
C THR A 124 0.45 4.47 1.52
N PHE A 125 1.27 4.65 0.50
CA PHE A 125 0.99 5.49 -0.65
C PHE A 125 1.09 4.66 -1.92
N ASP A 126 0.05 4.67 -2.73
CA ASP A 126 -0.01 4.03 -4.03
C ASP A 126 -0.47 5.00 -5.10
N VAL A 127 0.09 4.88 -6.29
CA VAL A 127 -0.35 5.56 -7.48
C VAL A 127 -0.51 4.56 -8.61
N SER A 128 -1.65 4.59 -9.28
CA SER A 128 -1.95 3.70 -10.38
C SER A 128 -2.50 4.48 -11.56
N ILE A 129 -2.04 4.14 -12.75
CA ILE A 129 -2.55 4.68 -14.00
C ILE A 129 -3.45 3.62 -14.62
N LEU A 130 -4.68 4.01 -14.89
CA LEU A 130 -5.67 3.18 -15.53
C LEU A 130 -6.12 3.83 -16.84
N GLU A 131 -6.38 3.02 -17.83
CA GLU A 131 -6.90 3.45 -19.13
C GLU A 131 -8.19 2.69 -19.44
N LEU A 132 -9.24 3.44 -19.72
CA LEU A 132 -10.49 2.89 -20.23
C LEU A 132 -10.48 3.02 -21.73
N TYR A 133 -10.63 1.90 -22.44
CA TYR A 133 -10.87 1.86 -23.88
C TYR A 133 -11.76 0.65 -24.21
N ASP A 134 -12.65 0.77 -25.15
CA ASP A 134 -13.55 -0.31 -25.60
C ASP A 134 -14.27 -1.05 -24.45
N ASN A 135 -14.69 -0.35 -23.40
CA ASN A 135 -15.27 -0.89 -22.17
C ASN A 135 -14.35 -1.84 -21.37
N ILE A 136 -13.07 -1.84 -21.65
CA ILE A 136 -12.04 -2.53 -20.86
C ILE A 136 -11.34 -1.49 -19.99
N LEU A 137 -11.33 -1.70 -18.70
CA LEU A 137 -10.54 -0.91 -17.76
C LEU A 137 -9.22 -1.63 -17.49
N GLU A 138 -8.15 -1.10 -18.03
CA GLU A 138 -6.81 -1.66 -17.95
C GLU A 138 -5.95 -0.87 -16.96
N VAL A 139 -5.28 -1.56 -16.03
CA VAL A 139 -4.19 -0.99 -15.25
C VAL A 139 -2.95 -0.97 -16.13
N ARG A 140 -2.37 0.24 -16.33
CA ARG A 140 -1.18 0.44 -17.18
C ARG A 140 0.11 0.41 -16.39
N ALA A 141 0.09 1.01 -15.20
CA ALA A 141 1.24 1.05 -14.32
C ALA A 141 0.81 1.24 -12.86
N VAL A 142 1.60 0.67 -11.96
CA VAL A 142 1.49 0.89 -10.53
C VAL A 142 2.86 1.23 -9.95
N ALA A 143 2.88 2.14 -8.99
CA ALA A 143 4.05 2.45 -8.19
C ALA A 143 3.59 2.87 -6.79
N GLY A 144 4.46 2.79 -5.79
CA GLY A 144 4.06 3.15 -4.43
C GLY A 144 5.22 3.21 -3.45
N ASP A 145 4.87 3.55 -2.22
CA ASP A 145 5.75 3.51 -1.05
C ASP A 145 4.96 2.88 0.12
N ASN A 146 5.32 1.66 0.48
CA ASN A 146 4.66 0.88 1.54
C ASN A 146 4.91 1.44 2.95
N TYR A 147 5.73 2.49 3.07
CA TYR A 147 6.12 3.13 4.32
C TYR A 147 5.86 4.64 4.31
N LEU A 148 4.92 5.11 3.49
CA LEU A 148 4.50 6.50 3.42
C LEU A 148 2.98 6.59 3.53
N GLY A 149 2.48 7.39 4.46
CA GLY A 149 1.04 7.60 4.67
C GLY A 149 0.76 8.74 5.62
N GLY A 150 -0.49 8.94 5.98
CA GLY A 150 -0.92 9.99 6.90
C GLY A 150 -0.21 9.98 8.25
N GLU A 151 0.28 8.83 8.68
CA GLU A 151 1.07 8.63 9.90
C GLU A 151 2.40 9.39 9.86
N ASP A 152 3.11 9.35 8.72
CA ASP A 152 4.39 10.05 8.58
C ASP A 152 4.23 11.57 8.73
N PHE A 153 3.08 12.11 8.30
CA PHE A 153 2.73 13.52 8.51
C PHE A 153 2.45 13.82 9.98
N THR A 154 1.85 12.89 10.74
CA THR A 154 1.67 13.01 12.20
C THR A 154 3.01 12.98 12.93
N GLU A 155 3.86 11.98 12.64
CA GLU A 155 5.20 11.85 13.22
C GLU A 155 6.08 13.08 12.96
N LEU A 156 5.84 13.80 11.85
CA LEU A 156 6.57 15.02 11.53
C LEU A 156 6.22 16.15 12.50
N LEU A 157 4.94 16.32 12.85
CA LEU A 157 4.49 17.26 13.88
C LEU A 157 4.97 16.87 15.28
N GLU A 158 4.98 15.59 15.58
CA GLU A 158 5.53 15.07 16.84
C GLU A 158 7.00 15.49 16.99
N ARG A 159 7.83 15.18 15.98
CA ARG A 159 9.25 15.55 15.95
C ARG A 159 9.47 17.06 16.01
N TRP A 160 8.66 17.82 15.28
CA TRP A 160 8.70 19.28 15.33
C TRP A 160 8.43 19.79 16.75
N PHE A 161 7.38 19.32 17.43
CA PHE A 161 7.04 19.73 18.78
C PHE A 161 8.15 19.40 19.80
N ILE A 162 8.68 18.19 19.74
CA ILE A 162 9.79 17.72 20.58
C ILE A 162 11.01 18.63 20.39
N SER A 163 11.36 18.95 19.14
CA SER A 163 12.47 19.85 18.80
C SER A 163 12.23 21.28 19.26
N GLU A 164 11.04 21.84 19.01
CA GLU A 164 10.65 23.21 19.39
C GLU A 164 10.72 23.41 20.90
N LYS A 165 10.32 22.40 21.67
CA LYS A 165 10.36 22.40 23.12
C LYS A 165 11.66 21.88 23.71
N LYS A 166 12.64 21.50 22.88
CA LYS A 166 13.93 20.94 23.28
C LYS A 166 13.81 19.78 24.27
N LEU A 167 12.81 18.92 24.07
CA LEU A 167 12.56 17.78 24.93
C LEU A 167 13.57 16.67 24.64
N ASP A 168 14.10 16.04 25.67
CA ASP A 168 14.90 14.82 25.51
C ASP A 168 13.97 13.60 25.37
N VAL A 169 13.90 13.04 24.16
CA VAL A 169 13.06 11.88 23.84
C VAL A 169 13.34 10.69 24.76
N ASN A 170 14.59 10.50 25.17
CA ASN A 170 15.00 9.38 26.01
C ASN A 170 14.49 9.52 27.45
N SER A 171 14.14 10.73 27.88
CA SER A 171 13.57 11.01 29.20
C SER A 171 12.03 10.90 29.25
N LEU A 172 11.39 10.83 28.06
CA LEU A 172 9.92 10.76 27.97
C LEU A 172 9.44 9.30 28.13
N ASP A 173 8.45 9.11 28.96
CA ASP A 173 7.78 7.83 29.07
C ASP A 173 6.85 7.56 27.87
N ARG A 174 6.45 6.31 27.70
CA ARG A 174 5.59 5.89 26.58
C ARG A 174 4.23 6.57 26.57
N LYS A 175 3.68 6.89 27.76
CA LYS A 175 2.37 7.58 27.83
C LYS A 175 2.48 9.02 27.36
N THR A 176 3.55 9.70 27.74
CA THR A 176 3.84 11.06 27.28
C THR A 176 4.05 11.08 25.77
N LEU A 177 4.84 10.15 25.21
CA LEU A 177 5.03 10.03 23.76
C LEU A 177 3.71 9.76 23.02
N ALA A 178 2.89 8.83 23.51
CA ALA A 178 1.57 8.55 22.93
C ALA A 178 0.62 9.76 23.03
N HIS A 179 0.72 10.57 24.11
CA HIS A 179 -0.05 11.80 24.24
C HIS A 179 0.41 12.86 23.23
N ILE A 180 1.72 13.05 23.08
CA ILE A 180 2.31 13.96 22.07
C ILE A 180 1.84 13.55 20.66
N HIS A 181 1.92 12.25 20.35
CA HIS A 181 1.45 11.69 19.08
C HIS A 181 -0.04 12.00 18.81
N LYS A 182 -0.89 11.79 19.81
CA LYS A 182 -2.33 12.09 19.71
C LYS A 182 -2.57 13.59 19.47
N GLN A 183 -1.84 14.48 20.13
CA GLN A 183 -1.94 15.92 19.95
C GLN A 183 -1.42 16.32 18.56
N ALA A 184 -0.37 15.68 18.06
CA ALA A 184 0.14 15.88 16.71
C ALA A 184 -0.90 15.51 15.65
N GLU A 185 -1.61 14.38 15.82
CA GLU A 185 -2.70 13.98 14.91
C GLU A 185 -3.83 15.01 14.92
N GLN A 186 -4.26 15.45 16.10
CA GLN A 186 -5.30 16.51 16.21
C GLN A 186 -4.85 17.84 15.58
N CYS A 187 -3.60 18.22 15.79
CA CYS A 187 -3.00 19.40 15.18
C CYS A 187 -3.00 19.30 13.64
N LYS A 188 -2.58 18.15 13.09
CA LYS A 188 -2.62 17.87 11.65
C LYS A 188 -4.02 18.02 11.07
N LEU A 189 -5.03 17.45 11.73
CA LEU A 189 -6.41 17.55 11.29
C LEU A 189 -6.90 19.02 11.33
N LYS A 190 -6.58 19.76 12.39
CA LYS A 190 -6.97 21.16 12.52
C LYS A 190 -6.33 22.06 11.46
N LEU A 191 -5.09 21.79 11.06
CA LEU A 191 -4.40 22.51 9.98
C LEU A 191 -5.01 22.27 8.59
N SER A 192 -5.91 21.30 8.43
CA SER A 192 -6.66 21.15 7.18
C SER A 192 -7.74 22.22 6.98
N ASP A 193 -8.25 22.82 8.09
CA ASP A 193 -9.32 23.80 8.07
C ASP A 193 -8.91 25.17 8.65
N SER A 194 -7.69 25.25 9.18
CA SER A 194 -7.19 26.45 9.89
C SER A 194 -5.79 26.83 9.42
N ARG A 195 -5.47 28.13 9.49
CA ARG A 195 -4.14 28.64 9.13
C ARG A 195 -3.09 28.38 10.20
N GLU A 196 -3.50 28.06 11.41
CA GLU A 196 -2.64 27.73 12.53
C GLU A 196 -3.31 26.72 13.46
N ALA A 197 -2.51 25.98 14.19
CA ALA A 197 -2.97 25.06 15.22
C ALA A 197 -2.04 25.12 16.42
N VAL A 198 -2.61 24.88 17.59
CA VAL A 198 -1.90 24.83 18.87
C VAL A 198 -1.75 23.36 19.25
N MET A 199 -0.53 22.96 19.55
CA MET A 199 -0.22 21.65 20.10
C MET A 199 0.13 21.83 21.57
N ARG A 200 -0.68 21.25 22.47
CA ARG A 200 -0.52 21.37 23.91
C ARG A 200 -0.41 20.00 24.55
N CYS A 201 0.73 19.76 25.20
CA CYS A 201 1.05 18.47 25.80
C CYS A 201 1.45 18.61 27.26
N ARG A 202 1.00 17.67 28.08
CA ARG A 202 1.48 17.56 29.45
C ARG A 202 2.79 16.79 29.47
N ILE A 203 3.84 17.42 29.97
CA ILE A 203 5.18 16.84 30.13
C ILE A 203 5.52 16.85 31.61
N GLY A 204 5.45 15.69 32.25
CA GLY A 204 5.56 15.58 33.70
C GLY A 204 4.43 16.35 34.41
N GLU A 205 4.78 17.34 35.24
CA GLU A 205 3.81 18.19 35.94
C GLU A 205 3.44 19.46 35.16
N ASN A 206 4.18 19.81 34.10
CA ASN A 206 4.02 21.02 33.33
C ASN A 206 3.23 20.79 32.04
N TYR A 207 2.64 21.89 31.52
CA TYR A 207 2.09 21.92 30.17
C TYR A 207 3.04 22.69 29.26
N GLU A 208 3.42 22.03 28.16
CA GLU A 208 4.13 22.65 27.06
C GLU A 208 3.16 22.96 25.93
N GLU A 209 3.29 24.15 25.34
CA GLU A 209 2.42 24.61 24.27
C GLU A 209 3.25 25.22 23.14
N ALA A 210 2.94 24.84 21.90
CA ALA A 210 3.55 25.40 20.70
C ALA A 210 2.49 25.66 19.64
N VAL A 211 2.63 26.77 18.92
CA VAL A 211 1.77 27.16 17.80
C VAL A 211 2.53 26.90 16.51
N ILE A 212 1.90 26.19 15.58
CA ILE A 212 2.43 25.99 14.24
C ILE A 212 1.45 26.55 13.21
N THR A 213 1.98 27.28 12.23
CA THR A 213 1.19 27.77 11.10
C THR A 213 1.17 26.75 9.97
N TYR A 214 0.13 26.81 9.14
CA TYR A 214 0.02 26.00 7.92
C TYR A 214 1.30 26.10 7.05
N SER A 215 1.82 27.32 6.87
CA SER A 215 3.02 27.55 6.05
C SER A 215 4.31 26.95 6.63
N GLN A 216 4.45 26.94 7.96
CA GLN A 216 5.55 26.25 8.62
C GLN A 216 5.43 24.74 8.42
N TYR A 217 4.25 24.20 8.67
CA TYR A 217 4.03 22.76 8.52
C TYR A 217 4.18 22.31 7.06
N GLU A 218 3.73 23.11 6.09
CA GLU A 218 3.94 22.81 4.65
C GLU A 218 5.43 22.70 4.31
N LYS A 219 6.28 23.54 4.90
CA LYS A 219 7.75 23.43 4.72
C LYS A 219 8.31 22.15 5.33
N GLU A 220 7.87 21.81 6.53
CA GLU A 220 8.26 20.56 7.17
C GLU A 220 7.82 19.33 6.36
N CYS A 221 6.66 19.39 5.68
CA CYS A 221 6.15 18.33 4.84
C CYS A 221 6.89 18.14 3.51
N ALA A 222 7.74 19.08 3.09
CA ALA A 222 8.40 19.04 1.78
C ALA A 222 9.12 17.71 1.48
N PRO A 223 9.89 17.08 2.40
CA PRO A 223 10.52 15.80 2.15
C PRO A 223 9.50 14.66 1.90
N LEU A 224 8.35 14.66 2.59
CA LEU A 224 7.30 13.67 2.39
C LEU A 224 6.60 13.87 1.04
N LEU A 225 6.36 15.12 0.65
CA LEU A 225 5.78 15.46 -0.66
C LEU A 225 6.72 15.05 -1.81
N ASP A 226 8.03 15.15 -1.63
CA ASP A 226 9.01 14.66 -2.61
C ASP A 226 9.03 13.13 -2.67
N ARG A 227 8.82 12.44 -1.56
CA ARG A 227 8.62 10.98 -1.56
C ARG A 227 7.37 10.58 -2.33
N ILE A 228 6.28 11.35 -2.26
CA ILE A 228 5.05 11.15 -3.06
C ILE A 228 5.34 11.36 -4.55
N ARG A 229 6.10 12.38 -4.91
CA ARG A 229 6.41 12.72 -6.30
C ARG A 229 7.11 11.61 -7.07
N LYS A 230 8.02 10.88 -6.42
CA LYS A 230 8.81 9.81 -7.05
C LYS A 230 7.95 8.66 -7.62
N PRO A 231 7.03 8.04 -6.88
CA PRO A 231 6.12 7.03 -7.44
C PRO A 231 5.24 7.57 -8.57
N VAL A 232 4.77 8.83 -8.47
CA VAL A 232 3.99 9.47 -9.56
C VAL A 232 4.82 9.56 -10.83
N GLN A 233 6.06 10.02 -10.75
CA GLN A 233 6.95 10.10 -11.91
C GLN A 233 7.26 8.71 -12.48
N ARG A 234 7.49 7.73 -11.60
CA ARG A 234 7.76 6.35 -12.00
C ARG A 234 6.56 5.73 -12.73
N SER A 235 5.34 5.87 -12.22
CA SER A 235 4.15 5.32 -12.85
C SER A 235 3.89 5.93 -14.24
N LEU A 236 4.10 7.24 -14.40
CA LEU A 236 4.00 7.91 -15.69
C LEU A 236 5.04 7.40 -16.69
N SER A 237 6.30 7.25 -16.23
CA SER A 237 7.38 6.70 -17.05
C SER A 237 7.10 5.25 -17.47
N ASP A 238 6.64 4.42 -16.54
CA ASP A 238 6.35 3.01 -16.80
C ASP A 238 5.14 2.84 -17.75
N ALA A 239 4.15 3.73 -17.66
CA ALA A 239 3.00 3.78 -18.59
C ALA A 239 3.33 4.43 -19.94
N HIS A 240 4.52 5.02 -20.11
CA HIS A 240 4.94 5.78 -21.30
C HIS A 240 4.01 6.95 -21.64
N ILE A 241 3.47 7.64 -20.64
CA ILE A 241 2.57 8.80 -20.80
C ILE A 241 3.11 10.03 -20.08
N LYS A 242 2.63 11.19 -20.51
CA LYS A 242 2.94 12.47 -19.87
C LYS A 242 1.86 12.82 -18.84
N LEU A 243 2.23 13.68 -17.90
CA LEU A 243 1.29 14.21 -16.90
C LEU A 243 0.08 14.90 -17.53
N SER A 244 0.27 15.56 -18.70
CA SER A 244 -0.79 16.20 -19.48
C SER A 244 -1.84 15.23 -20.01
N ASP A 245 -1.45 13.97 -20.19
CA ASP A 245 -2.28 12.95 -20.83
C ASP A 245 -3.26 12.29 -19.83
N ILE A 246 -3.12 12.60 -18.53
CA ILE A 246 -4.07 12.18 -17.51
C ILE A 246 -5.33 13.05 -17.59
N ASP A 247 -6.47 12.44 -17.83
CA ASP A 247 -7.76 13.13 -17.93
C ASP A 247 -8.35 13.42 -16.57
N VAL A 248 -8.30 12.44 -15.67
CA VAL A 248 -8.94 12.50 -14.34
C VAL A 248 -7.98 12.01 -13.26
N VAL A 249 -7.88 12.78 -12.17
CA VAL A 249 -7.20 12.36 -10.93
C VAL A 249 -8.26 11.98 -9.91
N VAL A 250 -8.19 10.75 -9.40
CA VAL A 250 -9.10 10.19 -8.39
C VAL A 250 -8.37 10.11 -7.07
N LEU A 251 -8.98 10.61 -6.01
CA LEU A 251 -8.42 10.55 -4.65
C LEU A 251 -9.00 9.40 -3.86
N VAL A 252 -8.12 8.69 -3.18
CA VAL A 252 -8.44 7.53 -2.34
C VAL A 252 -7.64 7.63 -1.03
N GLY A 253 -8.23 7.15 0.05
CA GLY A 253 -7.61 7.13 1.37
C GLY A 253 -7.73 8.46 2.13
N GLY A 254 -7.82 8.37 3.45
CA GLY A 254 -8.04 9.52 4.35
C GLY A 254 -6.91 10.55 4.31
N GLY A 255 -5.67 10.14 3.98
CA GLY A 255 -4.54 11.06 3.82
C GLY A 255 -4.72 12.08 2.70
N THR A 256 -5.56 11.77 1.70
CA THR A 256 -5.86 12.71 0.61
C THR A 256 -6.81 13.84 1.01
N LYS A 257 -7.45 13.76 2.18
CA LYS A 257 -8.28 14.85 2.74
C LYS A 257 -7.43 15.96 3.34
N PHE A 258 -6.17 15.66 3.67
CA PHE A 258 -5.26 16.63 4.25
C PHE A 258 -4.93 17.74 3.26
N GLN A 259 -5.16 19.01 3.65
CA GLN A 259 -5.11 20.17 2.73
C GLN A 259 -3.76 20.34 2.05
N ILE A 260 -2.64 20.10 2.76
CA ILE A 260 -1.28 20.19 2.18
C ILE A 260 -1.12 19.18 1.02
N VAL A 261 -1.67 17.98 1.16
CA VAL A 261 -1.65 16.95 0.11
C VAL A 261 -2.52 17.37 -1.06
N ARG A 262 -3.72 17.90 -0.81
CA ARG A 262 -4.60 18.42 -1.87
C ARG A 262 -3.95 19.54 -2.67
N ASP A 263 -3.36 20.51 -1.99
CA ASP A 263 -2.66 21.62 -2.62
C ASP A 263 -1.46 21.14 -3.45
N PHE A 264 -0.74 20.15 -2.92
CA PHE A 264 0.34 19.50 -3.66
C PHE A 264 -0.17 18.82 -4.94
N ILE A 265 -1.26 18.06 -4.86
CA ILE A 265 -1.87 17.38 -6.02
C ILE A 265 -2.32 18.39 -7.06
N VAL A 266 -3.03 19.45 -6.68
CA VAL A 266 -3.48 20.51 -7.60
C VAL A 266 -2.29 21.20 -8.26
N ARG A 267 -1.23 21.52 -7.51
CA ARG A 267 0.00 22.11 -8.07
C ARG A 267 0.72 21.17 -9.02
N LEU A 268 0.76 19.85 -8.70
CA LEU A 268 1.43 18.85 -9.52
C LEU A 268 0.69 18.59 -10.83
N PHE A 269 -0.61 18.32 -10.75
CA PHE A 269 -1.40 17.89 -11.91
C PHE A 269 -2.01 19.05 -12.70
N LYS A 270 -2.04 20.27 -12.15
CA LYS A 270 -2.73 21.44 -12.73
C LYS A 270 -4.22 21.18 -13.01
N LYS A 271 -4.81 20.25 -12.27
CA LYS A 271 -6.21 19.82 -12.37
C LYS A 271 -6.78 19.62 -10.97
N PHE A 272 -8.07 19.89 -10.83
CA PHE A 272 -8.79 19.53 -9.61
C PHE A 272 -9.10 18.04 -9.61
N PRO A 273 -8.81 17.34 -8.52
CA PRO A 273 -9.12 15.92 -8.44
C PRO A 273 -10.63 15.68 -8.37
N ASN A 274 -11.05 14.49 -8.82
CA ASN A 274 -12.42 14.04 -8.66
C ASN A 274 -12.65 13.61 -7.21
N THR A 275 -13.65 14.21 -6.57
CA THR A 275 -14.04 13.96 -5.18
C THR A 275 -15.52 13.59 -5.06
N SER A 276 -16.12 13.02 -6.11
CA SER A 276 -17.54 12.63 -6.12
C SER A 276 -17.88 11.52 -5.12
N ILE A 277 -16.88 10.74 -4.71
CA ILE A 277 -17.01 9.72 -3.66
C ILE A 277 -16.09 10.12 -2.49
N ASN A 278 -16.54 9.81 -1.27
CA ASN A 278 -15.69 9.95 -0.10
C ASN A 278 -14.43 9.08 -0.23
N PRO A 279 -13.22 9.64 -0.20
CA PRO A 279 -11.98 8.87 -0.35
C PRO A 279 -11.82 7.74 0.67
N ASP A 280 -12.41 7.84 1.86
CA ASP A 280 -12.35 6.78 2.88
C ASP A 280 -13.20 5.56 2.52
N GLU A 281 -14.23 5.73 1.69
CA GLU A 281 -15.23 4.71 1.37
C GLU A 281 -15.02 4.09 -0.02
N ALA A 282 -14.29 4.76 -0.89
CA ALA A 282 -14.17 4.39 -2.31
C ALA A 282 -13.73 2.93 -2.51
N VAL A 283 -12.73 2.48 -1.76
CA VAL A 283 -12.20 1.12 -1.88
C VAL A 283 -13.22 0.09 -1.37
N ALA A 284 -13.88 0.35 -0.24
CA ALA A 284 -14.88 -0.55 0.33
C ALA A 284 -16.09 -0.70 -0.60
N LEU A 285 -16.58 0.41 -1.18
CA LEU A 285 -17.65 0.41 -2.16
C LEU A 285 -17.27 -0.40 -3.40
N GLY A 286 -16.07 -0.22 -3.92
CA GLY A 286 -15.58 -0.97 -5.06
C GLY A 286 -15.43 -2.47 -4.78
N ALA A 287 -14.97 -2.84 -3.60
CA ALA A 287 -14.90 -4.23 -3.18
C ALA A 287 -16.29 -4.86 -3.06
N ALA A 288 -17.28 -4.12 -2.55
CA ALA A 288 -18.67 -4.57 -2.47
C ALA A 288 -19.28 -4.77 -3.87
N ILE A 289 -19.05 -3.83 -4.80
CA ILE A 289 -19.49 -3.99 -6.19
C ILE A 289 -18.83 -5.22 -6.83
N GLN A 290 -17.55 -5.45 -6.58
CA GLN A 290 -16.84 -6.64 -7.08
C GLN A 290 -17.42 -7.94 -6.50
N ALA A 291 -17.85 -7.96 -5.26
CA ALA A 291 -18.54 -9.10 -4.67
C ALA A 291 -19.89 -9.36 -5.38
N ALA A 292 -20.66 -8.30 -5.63
CA ALA A 292 -21.94 -8.39 -6.34
C ALA A 292 -21.78 -8.85 -7.81
N MET A 293 -20.70 -8.40 -8.50
CA MET A 293 -20.36 -8.88 -9.84
C MET A 293 -20.09 -10.39 -9.85
N LYS A 294 -19.36 -10.89 -8.86
CA LYS A 294 -19.07 -12.32 -8.73
C LYS A 294 -20.36 -13.14 -8.58
N GLU A 295 -21.34 -12.65 -7.84
CA GLU A 295 -22.64 -13.27 -7.67
C GLU A 295 -23.56 -13.11 -8.90
N ARG A 296 -23.08 -12.46 -9.97
CA ARG A 296 -23.83 -12.18 -11.21
C ARG A 296 -25.17 -11.48 -10.94
N ARG A 297 -25.17 -10.55 -9.99
CA ARG A 297 -26.36 -9.75 -9.70
C ARG A 297 -26.69 -8.86 -10.89
N LYS A 298 -27.96 -8.85 -11.29
CA LYS A 298 -28.46 -8.15 -12.50
C LYS A 298 -28.29 -6.63 -12.45
N GLU A 299 -28.19 -6.08 -11.25
CA GLU A 299 -28.04 -4.65 -10.98
C GLU A 299 -26.61 -4.14 -11.27
N VAL A 300 -25.65 -5.05 -11.46
CA VAL A 300 -24.25 -4.70 -11.65
C VAL A 300 -23.81 -5.12 -13.04
N LYS A 301 -23.35 -4.13 -13.85
CA LYS A 301 -22.76 -4.42 -15.16
C LYS A 301 -21.45 -5.17 -15.00
N GLU A 302 -21.26 -6.18 -15.82
CA GLU A 302 -20.00 -6.91 -15.90
C GLU A 302 -18.94 -6.03 -16.59
N VAL A 303 -17.80 -5.83 -15.93
CA VAL A 303 -16.67 -5.05 -16.44
C VAL A 303 -15.47 -5.95 -16.60
N ILE A 304 -14.82 -5.86 -17.74
CA ILE A 304 -13.54 -6.53 -17.95
C ILE A 304 -12.44 -5.67 -17.31
N LEU A 305 -11.85 -6.20 -16.24
CA LEU A 305 -10.77 -5.57 -15.51
C LEU A 305 -9.49 -6.35 -15.75
N THR A 306 -8.46 -5.68 -16.19
CA THR A 306 -7.12 -6.24 -16.23
C THR A 306 -6.25 -5.62 -15.14
N ASP A 307 -5.38 -6.41 -14.56
CA ASP A 307 -4.41 -5.96 -13.55
C ASP A 307 -2.99 -6.22 -14.06
N VAL A 308 -1.98 -5.74 -13.36
CA VAL A 308 -0.58 -5.89 -13.76
C VAL A 308 0.24 -6.56 -12.67
N CYS A 309 1.36 -7.17 -13.09
CA CYS A 309 2.37 -7.66 -12.18
C CYS A 309 3.10 -6.45 -11.55
N SER A 310 2.86 -6.19 -10.27
CA SER A 310 3.39 -4.97 -9.60
C SER A 310 4.92 -4.96 -9.48
N PHE A 311 5.57 -6.13 -9.55
CA PHE A 311 7.01 -6.30 -9.45
C PHE A 311 7.51 -7.28 -10.49
N THR A 312 8.73 -7.08 -10.95
CA THR A 312 9.40 -8.01 -11.86
C THR A 312 9.55 -9.39 -11.21
N LEU A 313 9.21 -10.43 -11.97
CA LEU A 313 9.45 -11.81 -11.63
C LEU A 313 10.60 -12.35 -12.46
N GLY A 314 11.50 -13.10 -11.83
CA GLY A 314 12.67 -13.65 -12.50
C GLY A 314 13.34 -14.75 -11.67
N THR A 315 14.56 -15.05 -12.05
CA THR A 315 15.37 -16.10 -11.39
C THR A 315 16.81 -15.66 -11.20
N GLU A 316 17.52 -16.35 -10.31
CA GLU A 316 18.96 -16.20 -10.19
C GLU A 316 19.67 -16.88 -11.37
N VAL A 317 20.68 -16.20 -11.91
CA VAL A 317 21.55 -16.72 -12.95
C VAL A 317 23.01 -16.48 -12.63
N ALA A 318 23.86 -17.28 -13.27
CA ALA A 318 25.29 -17.02 -13.35
C ALA A 318 25.62 -16.39 -14.72
N VAL A 319 26.46 -15.37 -14.72
CA VAL A 319 26.90 -14.67 -15.93
C VAL A 319 28.38 -15.01 -16.20
N ASP A 320 28.66 -15.48 -17.38
CA ASP A 320 30.04 -15.66 -17.85
C ASP A 320 30.60 -14.31 -18.29
N ARG A 321 31.66 -13.86 -17.60
CA ARG A 321 32.40 -12.61 -17.88
C ARG A 321 33.58 -12.83 -18.85
N GLY A 322 33.71 -14.05 -19.36
CA GLY A 322 34.84 -14.46 -20.17
C GLY A 322 36.03 -14.97 -19.37
N ASN A 323 36.98 -15.61 -20.04
CA ASN A 323 38.19 -16.22 -19.45
C ASN A 323 37.90 -17.22 -18.28
N GLY A 324 36.73 -17.88 -18.30
CA GLY A 324 36.31 -18.82 -17.25
C GLY A 324 35.88 -18.17 -15.94
N HIS A 325 35.70 -16.84 -15.91
CA HIS A 325 35.17 -16.13 -14.74
C HIS A 325 33.64 -16.12 -14.76
N ILE A 326 33.05 -16.95 -13.88
CA ILE A 326 31.60 -17.04 -13.71
C ILE A 326 31.19 -16.26 -12.46
N GLU A 327 30.38 -15.23 -12.66
CA GLU A 327 29.80 -14.40 -11.61
C GLU A 327 28.37 -14.87 -11.32
N ARG A 328 28.08 -15.27 -10.07
CA ARG A 328 26.77 -15.76 -9.61
C ARG A 328 25.97 -14.65 -8.92
N GLY A 329 24.71 -14.93 -8.64
CA GLY A 329 23.86 -14.03 -7.86
C GLY A 329 23.25 -12.90 -8.69
N HIS A 330 23.24 -13.00 -10.02
CA HIS A 330 22.54 -12.04 -10.88
C HIS A 330 21.06 -12.38 -10.98
N PHE A 331 20.23 -11.35 -11.00
CA PHE A 331 18.80 -11.48 -11.24
C PHE A 331 18.52 -11.38 -12.74
N CYS A 332 17.86 -12.40 -13.28
CA CYS A 332 17.38 -12.42 -14.67
C CYS A 332 15.87 -12.17 -14.68
N PRO A 333 15.39 -11.02 -15.17
CA PRO A 333 13.96 -10.74 -15.33
C PRO A 333 13.34 -11.70 -16.36
N ILE A 334 12.14 -12.20 -16.07
CA ILE A 334 11.36 -13.05 -17.01
C ILE A 334 10.01 -12.39 -17.30
N ILE A 335 9.30 -11.93 -16.27
CA ILE A 335 8.07 -11.13 -16.42
C ILE A 335 8.35 -9.79 -15.76
N GLU A 336 8.43 -8.75 -16.57
CA GLU A 336 8.71 -7.41 -16.05
C GLU A 336 7.51 -6.83 -15.29
N ARG A 337 7.77 -5.95 -14.34
CA ARG A 337 6.72 -5.19 -13.66
C ARG A 337 5.83 -4.46 -14.67
N ASN A 338 4.60 -4.22 -14.29
CA ASN A 338 3.55 -3.62 -15.12
C ASN A 338 3.20 -4.45 -16.38
N THR A 339 3.66 -5.72 -16.48
CA THR A 339 3.12 -6.64 -17.47
C THR A 339 1.68 -7.00 -17.11
N VAL A 340 0.75 -6.84 -18.04
CA VAL A 340 -0.67 -7.19 -17.87
C VAL A 340 -0.81 -8.69 -17.57
N ILE A 341 -1.63 -9.02 -16.61
CA ILE A 341 -1.88 -10.41 -16.18
C ILE A 341 -3.28 -10.89 -16.58
N PRO A 342 -3.43 -12.17 -16.99
CA PRO A 342 -2.45 -13.25 -16.94
C PRO A 342 -1.37 -13.13 -18.02
N ALA A 343 -0.13 -13.46 -17.69
CA ALA A 343 0.99 -13.43 -18.63
C ALA A 343 1.79 -14.76 -18.57
N SER A 344 2.36 -15.13 -19.71
CA SER A 344 3.29 -16.25 -19.82
C SER A 344 4.53 -15.80 -20.59
N ARG A 345 5.70 -16.16 -20.08
CA ARG A 345 6.99 -15.87 -20.72
C ARG A 345 7.88 -17.12 -20.61
N THR A 346 8.71 -17.31 -21.61
CA THR A 346 9.68 -18.41 -21.67
C THR A 346 11.07 -17.83 -21.87
N GLU A 347 12.00 -18.27 -21.01
CA GLU A 347 13.41 -17.93 -21.12
C GLU A 347 14.24 -19.21 -21.22
N ARG A 348 15.37 -19.17 -21.92
CA ARG A 348 16.25 -20.32 -22.11
C ARG A 348 17.49 -20.18 -21.27
N PHE A 349 17.77 -21.23 -20.50
CA PHE A 349 18.97 -21.34 -19.69
C PHE A 349 19.76 -22.59 -20.11
N TYR A 350 21.05 -22.57 -19.84
CA TYR A 350 21.97 -23.64 -20.15
C TYR A 350 22.55 -24.21 -18.87
N THR A 351 22.89 -25.51 -18.89
CA THR A 351 23.64 -26.12 -17.78
C THR A 351 25.06 -25.57 -17.71
N MET A 352 25.59 -25.43 -16.51
CA MET A 352 26.94 -24.85 -16.29
C MET A 352 28.07 -25.90 -16.37
N ARG A 353 27.71 -27.20 -16.39
CA ARG A 353 28.68 -28.32 -16.40
C ARG A 353 28.10 -29.40 -17.26
N ASP A 354 29.04 -30.19 -17.87
CA ASP A 354 28.69 -31.46 -18.51
C ASP A 354 28.10 -32.40 -17.48
N ASP A 355 27.19 -33.28 -17.94
CA ASP A 355 26.48 -34.28 -17.10
C ASP A 355 25.69 -33.70 -15.91
N GLN A 356 25.40 -32.41 -15.90
CA GLN A 356 24.50 -31.79 -14.90
C GLN A 356 23.10 -32.40 -15.07
N ASP A 357 22.59 -33.03 -14.00
CA ASP A 357 21.30 -33.71 -14.00
C ASP A 357 20.19 -32.97 -13.28
N LYS A 358 20.52 -31.84 -12.61
CA LYS A 358 19.57 -31.01 -11.86
C LYS A 358 19.84 -29.53 -12.08
N ILE A 359 18.76 -28.77 -12.20
CA ILE A 359 18.79 -27.32 -12.19
C ILE A 359 17.90 -26.85 -11.04
N SER A 360 18.43 -26.04 -10.13
CA SER A 360 17.67 -25.34 -9.11
C SER A 360 17.28 -23.97 -9.65
N VAL A 361 16.00 -23.66 -9.62
CA VAL A 361 15.43 -22.41 -10.10
C VAL A 361 14.81 -21.67 -8.92
N SER A 362 15.40 -20.56 -8.50
CA SER A 362 14.83 -19.67 -7.49
C SER A 362 13.85 -18.73 -8.16
N VAL A 363 12.59 -18.75 -7.74
CA VAL A 363 11.59 -17.78 -8.20
C VAL A 363 11.71 -16.53 -7.34
N LEU A 364 12.11 -15.43 -7.94
CA LEU A 364 12.40 -14.17 -7.27
C LEU A 364 11.44 -13.05 -7.72
N GLN A 365 11.13 -12.14 -6.81
CA GLN A 365 10.31 -10.96 -7.08
C GLN A 365 11.06 -9.69 -6.64
N GLY A 366 11.22 -8.72 -7.51
CA GLY A 366 11.82 -7.43 -7.18
C GLY A 366 12.51 -6.76 -8.36
N GLU A 367 13.18 -5.64 -8.07
CA GLU A 367 13.77 -4.74 -9.08
C GLU A 367 15.30 -4.65 -8.95
N SER A 368 15.93 -5.39 -8.03
CA SER A 368 17.37 -5.40 -7.88
C SER A 368 18.01 -6.29 -8.93
N ARG A 369 19.14 -5.85 -9.50
CA ARG A 369 19.95 -6.65 -10.40
C ARG A 369 20.68 -7.83 -9.71
N PHE A 370 20.71 -7.84 -8.36
CA PHE A 370 21.28 -8.92 -7.58
C PHE A 370 20.17 -9.76 -6.97
N ALA A 371 20.27 -11.09 -7.08
CA ALA A 371 19.28 -12.05 -6.64
C ALA A 371 18.95 -11.92 -5.15
N ASP A 372 19.97 -11.82 -4.30
CA ASP A 372 19.83 -11.76 -2.83
C ASP A 372 19.07 -10.52 -2.34
N ASN A 373 18.97 -9.47 -3.15
CA ASN A 373 18.24 -8.25 -2.81
C ASN A 373 16.78 -8.29 -3.28
N ASN A 374 16.34 -9.40 -3.87
CA ASN A 374 14.97 -9.63 -4.30
C ASN A 374 14.27 -10.62 -3.37
N LEU A 375 12.95 -10.59 -3.37
CA LEU A 375 12.13 -11.44 -2.54
C LEU A 375 12.08 -12.86 -3.09
N LEU A 376 12.56 -13.86 -2.34
CA LEU A 376 12.40 -15.27 -2.71
C LEU A 376 10.95 -15.70 -2.48
N LEU A 377 10.28 -16.14 -3.56
CA LEU A 377 8.92 -16.68 -3.53
C LEU A 377 8.92 -18.22 -3.37
N GLY A 378 9.93 -18.88 -3.89
CA GLY A 378 10.09 -20.34 -3.80
C GLY A 378 11.21 -20.84 -4.68
N GLU A 379 11.49 -22.14 -4.56
CA GLU A 379 12.53 -22.85 -5.33
C GLU A 379 11.93 -24.07 -6.02
N LEU A 380 12.37 -24.31 -7.23
CA LEU A 380 12.02 -25.47 -8.02
C LEU A 380 13.30 -26.24 -8.40
N THR A 381 13.29 -27.56 -8.22
CA THR A 381 14.35 -28.42 -8.72
C THR A 381 13.86 -29.18 -9.96
N ILE A 382 14.53 -28.99 -11.08
CA ILE A 382 14.21 -29.62 -12.36
C ILE A 382 15.26 -30.64 -12.66
N ASN A 383 14.84 -31.88 -12.92
CA ASN A 383 15.74 -32.92 -13.41
C ASN A 383 15.91 -32.74 -14.92
N VAL A 384 17.13 -32.73 -15.38
CA VAL A 384 17.48 -32.59 -16.80
C VAL A 384 18.24 -33.82 -17.30
N PRO A 385 18.07 -34.22 -18.57
CA PRO A 385 18.83 -35.28 -19.14
C PRO A 385 20.32 -34.95 -19.15
N LYS A 386 21.15 -35.91 -18.71
CA LYS A 386 22.61 -35.76 -18.80
C LYS A 386 23.02 -35.70 -20.27
N LYS A 387 23.62 -34.60 -20.67
CA LYS A 387 24.19 -34.39 -22.01
C LYS A 387 25.49 -33.61 -21.86
N LYS A 388 26.47 -33.99 -22.68
CA LYS A 388 27.68 -33.16 -22.88
C LYS A 388 27.38 -31.93 -23.67
#